data_bc50c868dcacbe3503007637b94e677c
#
_entry.id   bc50c868dcacbe3503007637b94e677c
#
_cell.length_a   1.000
_cell.length_b   1.000
_cell.length_c   1.000
_cell.angle_alpha   90.00
_cell.angle_beta   90.00
_cell.angle_gamma   90.00
#
_symmetry.space_group_name_H-M   'P 1'
#
loop_
_entity.id
_entity.type
_entity.pdbx_description
1 polymer ?
#
loop_
_entity_poly.entity_id
_entity_poly.type
_entity_poly.pdbx_seq_one_letter_code
_entity_poly.pdbx_strand_id
1 'polypeptide(L)'
;MNQQQIDEMYMRRCLQLARNGMQNAKPNPMVGAVIVVPSPYRGETEGGSIIGEGYHVRCGEGHAEVNAFASVRPEDEHLLKDATIYVSLEPCAHYGKTPPCCDLIIRKGVKRCVVGCVDPFAKVQGRGIQIIREAGIEVTVGVLEKECQQLNKRFFTYHQHHRPYILLKWAQTANGFIDDHGQALALSTPYTKMLVHKLRSEYDAILVGRVTDEREHPQLNVREWYGKDPVRIVLGKNTQGESSTSSPLWGNREGLQSLMVEGGRQTLQSFIDAGLWDEIRIETSPKTVTGGTSAPQLPVGIQLQQEQFVDGNIIRTYRK
;
A
#
# COMPACT_ATOMS: atom_id res chain seq x y z
N MET A 1 13.26 -22.18 -17.79
CA MET A 1 13.22 -20.73 -17.47
C MET A 1 14.64 -20.18 -17.32
N ASN A 2 14.91 -18.90 -17.68
CA ASN A 2 16.17 -18.25 -17.34
C ASN A 2 16.14 -17.73 -15.87
N GLN A 3 17.31 -17.36 -15.33
CA GLN A 3 17.44 -16.93 -13.91
C GLN A 3 16.52 -15.74 -13.58
N GLN A 4 16.41 -14.76 -14.48
CA GLN A 4 15.54 -13.61 -14.29
C GLN A 4 14.06 -14.02 -14.16
N GLN A 5 13.58 -14.92 -14.99
CA GLN A 5 12.20 -15.43 -14.94
C GLN A 5 11.93 -16.19 -13.63
N ILE A 6 12.92 -16.94 -13.15
CA ILE A 6 12.85 -17.64 -11.85
C ILE A 6 12.76 -16.61 -10.71
N ASP A 7 13.64 -15.61 -10.73
CA ASP A 7 13.66 -14.57 -9.70
C ASP A 7 12.34 -13.79 -9.67
N GLU A 8 11.80 -13.42 -10.83
CA GLU A 8 10.50 -12.75 -10.90
C GLU A 8 9.34 -13.63 -10.41
N MET A 9 9.37 -14.94 -10.70
CA MET A 9 8.34 -15.87 -10.24
C MET A 9 8.28 -15.91 -8.70
N TYR A 10 9.43 -16.06 -8.04
CA TYR A 10 9.46 -16.10 -6.57
C TYR A 10 9.24 -14.73 -5.94
N MET A 11 9.66 -13.65 -6.59
CA MET A 11 9.34 -12.30 -6.12
C MET A 11 7.83 -12.01 -6.21
N ARG A 12 7.12 -12.49 -7.24
CA ARG A 12 5.64 -12.44 -7.28
C ARG A 12 5.02 -13.20 -6.11
N ARG A 13 5.62 -14.33 -5.71
CA ARG A 13 5.18 -15.05 -4.52
C ARG A 13 5.39 -14.23 -3.24
N CYS A 14 6.54 -13.57 -3.08
CA CYS A 14 6.78 -12.65 -1.98
C CYS A 14 5.72 -11.53 -1.93
N LEU A 15 5.37 -10.95 -3.08
CA LEU A 15 4.33 -9.91 -3.17
C LEU A 15 2.93 -10.42 -2.82
N GLN A 16 2.60 -11.68 -3.15
CA GLN A 16 1.34 -12.31 -2.75
C GLN A 16 1.27 -12.48 -1.22
N LEU A 17 2.33 -13.01 -0.62
CA LEU A 17 2.44 -13.19 0.83
C LEU A 17 2.36 -11.84 1.58
N ALA A 18 3.09 -10.84 1.10
CA ALA A 18 3.15 -9.52 1.71
C ALA A 18 1.76 -8.86 1.85
N ARG A 19 0.85 -9.05 0.88
CA ARG A 19 -0.51 -8.50 0.92
C ARG A 19 -1.34 -8.98 2.11
N ASN A 20 -1.03 -10.14 2.68
CA ASN A 20 -1.70 -10.64 3.88
C ASN A 20 -1.42 -9.76 5.12
N GLY A 21 -0.34 -8.98 5.13
CA GLY A 21 0.00 -8.02 6.17
C GLY A 21 -0.78 -6.71 6.13
N MET A 22 -1.60 -6.45 5.10
CA MET A 22 -2.22 -5.14 4.83
C MET A 22 -2.96 -4.52 6.01
N GLN A 23 -3.65 -5.34 6.82
CA GLN A 23 -4.46 -4.85 7.95
C GLN A 23 -3.67 -4.64 9.24
N ASN A 24 -2.57 -5.37 9.45
CA ASN A 24 -1.92 -5.44 10.75
C ASN A 24 -0.43 -5.07 10.74
N ALA A 25 0.23 -5.06 9.58
CA ALA A 25 1.65 -4.67 9.48
C ALA A 25 1.89 -3.19 9.80
N LYS A 26 0.92 -2.31 9.50
CA LYS A 26 1.02 -0.87 9.71
C LYS A 26 1.43 -0.51 11.16
N PRO A 27 2.30 0.50 11.36
CA PRO A 27 2.91 1.39 10.37
C PRO A 27 4.09 0.81 9.60
N ASN A 28 4.50 -0.43 9.85
CA ASN A 28 5.56 -1.11 9.12
C ASN A 28 5.11 -1.43 7.68
N PRO A 29 6.06 -1.57 6.74
CA PRO A 29 5.76 -1.96 5.37
C PRO A 29 5.25 -3.42 5.30
N MET A 30 4.49 -3.70 4.26
CA MET A 30 4.12 -5.07 3.89
C MET A 30 5.32 -5.74 3.23
N VAL A 31 5.83 -6.80 3.85
CA VAL A 31 6.97 -7.57 3.35
C VAL A 31 6.61 -9.04 3.27
N GLY A 32 7.06 -9.70 2.22
CA GLY A 32 6.99 -11.15 2.06
C GLY A 32 8.37 -11.71 1.75
N ALA A 33 8.64 -12.91 2.23
CA ALA A 33 9.89 -13.62 2.00
C ALA A 33 9.64 -15.09 1.63
N VAL A 34 10.47 -15.63 0.74
CA VAL A 34 10.41 -17.01 0.25
C VAL A 34 11.83 -17.58 0.21
N ILE A 35 12.01 -18.81 0.72
CA ILE A 35 13.28 -19.53 0.71
C ILE A 35 13.17 -20.70 -0.25
N VAL A 36 14.08 -20.75 -1.21
CA VAL A 36 14.06 -21.70 -2.33
C VAL A 36 15.37 -22.46 -2.42
N VAL A 37 15.31 -23.77 -2.61
CA VAL A 37 16.46 -24.62 -2.91
C VAL A 37 16.45 -25.04 -4.38
N PRO A 38 17.62 -25.29 -5.01
CA PRO A 38 17.72 -25.75 -6.39
C PRO A 38 16.96 -27.07 -6.63
N SER A 39 16.51 -27.26 -7.87
CA SER A 39 15.67 -28.40 -8.31
C SER A 39 16.16 -29.81 -7.90
N PRO A 40 17.48 -30.13 -7.87
CA PRO A 40 17.91 -31.51 -7.54
C PRO A 40 17.51 -32.00 -6.15
N TYR A 41 17.17 -31.10 -5.24
CA TYR A 41 16.88 -31.44 -3.84
C TYR A 41 15.44 -31.90 -3.59
N ARG A 42 14.47 -31.51 -4.46
CA ARG A 42 13.04 -31.80 -4.23
C ARG A 42 12.21 -31.96 -5.51
N GLY A 43 12.77 -32.58 -6.57
CA GLY A 43 11.98 -32.96 -7.74
C GLY A 43 11.73 -31.87 -8.75
N GLU A 44 10.85 -32.09 -9.66
CA GLU A 44 10.77 -31.68 -11.04
C GLU A 44 10.25 -30.26 -11.35
N THR A 45 10.26 -29.32 -10.41
CA THR A 45 9.83 -27.97 -10.74
C THR A 45 10.96 -27.14 -11.36
N GLU A 46 10.76 -26.62 -12.55
CA GLU A 46 11.67 -25.64 -13.14
C GLU A 46 11.83 -24.44 -12.17
N GLY A 47 13.05 -24.21 -11.70
CA GLY A 47 13.38 -23.09 -10.83
C GLY A 47 13.67 -23.44 -9.37
N GLY A 48 13.34 -24.65 -8.90
CA GLY A 48 13.61 -25.11 -7.54
C GLY A 48 12.36 -25.33 -6.70
N SER A 49 12.55 -25.67 -5.41
CA SER A 49 11.48 -25.96 -4.47
C SER A 49 11.47 -24.96 -3.31
N ILE A 50 10.29 -24.48 -2.94
CA ILE A 50 10.11 -23.62 -1.76
C ILE A 50 10.21 -24.50 -0.50
N ILE A 51 11.09 -24.10 0.43
CA ILE A 51 11.26 -24.76 1.73
C ILE A 51 10.82 -23.89 2.91
N GLY A 52 10.62 -22.57 2.68
CA GLY A 52 10.12 -21.65 3.69
C GLY A 52 9.44 -20.45 3.08
N GLU A 53 8.38 -19.97 3.72
CA GLU A 53 7.62 -18.79 3.32
C GLU A 53 7.20 -17.98 4.56
N GLY A 54 7.18 -16.69 4.43
CA GLY A 54 6.73 -15.80 5.49
C GLY A 54 6.33 -14.42 5.00
N TYR A 55 5.57 -13.72 5.83
CA TYR A 55 5.27 -12.30 5.62
C TYR A 55 5.23 -11.58 6.96
N HIS A 56 5.33 -10.27 6.96
CA HIS A 56 5.19 -9.47 8.17
C HIS A 56 3.72 -9.43 8.59
N VAL A 57 3.38 -10.22 9.63
CA VAL A 57 1.99 -10.46 10.05
C VAL A 57 1.42 -9.24 10.78
N ARG A 58 2.18 -8.71 11.76
CA ARG A 58 1.74 -7.62 12.62
C ARG A 58 2.92 -6.77 13.09
N CYS A 59 2.70 -5.46 13.18
CA CYS A 59 3.69 -4.54 13.74
C CYS A 59 4.11 -4.95 15.15
N GLY A 60 5.42 -5.04 15.38
CA GLY A 60 6.03 -5.47 16.64
C GLY A 60 6.30 -6.97 16.76
N GLU A 61 5.84 -7.77 15.80
CA GLU A 61 6.14 -9.20 15.66
C GLU A 61 7.28 -9.45 14.66
N GLY A 62 7.59 -10.73 14.40
CA GLY A 62 8.64 -11.14 13.47
C GLY A 62 8.46 -10.57 12.07
N HIS A 63 9.55 -10.14 11.46
CA HIS A 63 9.56 -9.71 10.06
C HIS A 63 9.38 -10.92 9.12
N ALA A 64 9.16 -10.64 7.83
CA ALA A 64 8.91 -11.66 6.82
C ALA A 64 10.01 -12.72 6.77
N GLU A 65 11.27 -12.30 6.86
CA GLU A 65 12.45 -13.17 6.86
C GLU A 65 12.46 -14.09 8.09
N VAL A 66 12.14 -13.55 9.28
CA VAL A 66 12.03 -14.34 10.51
C VAL A 66 10.98 -15.42 10.36
N ASN A 67 9.80 -15.06 9.84
CA ASN A 67 8.70 -15.99 9.65
C ASN A 67 9.00 -17.02 8.54
N ALA A 68 9.70 -16.62 7.47
CA ALA A 68 10.14 -17.54 6.41
C ALA A 68 11.13 -18.57 6.93
N PHE A 69 12.15 -18.17 7.70
CA PHE A 69 13.08 -19.13 8.31
C PHE A 69 12.42 -20.01 9.38
N ALA A 70 11.46 -19.47 10.14
CA ALA A 70 10.72 -20.24 11.13
C ALA A 70 9.79 -21.30 10.50
N SER A 71 9.41 -21.13 9.24
CA SER A 71 8.58 -22.10 8.51
C SER A 71 9.37 -23.22 7.83
N VAL A 72 10.71 -23.12 7.81
CA VAL A 72 11.58 -24.19 7.28
C VAL A 72 11.49 -25.38 8.24
N ARG A 73 11.25 -26.57 7.69
CA ARG A 73 11.18 -27.79 8.49
C ARG A 73 12.57 -28.18 8.99
N PRO A 74 12.68 -28.78 10.19
CA PRO A 74 13.99 -29.20 10.74
C PRO A 74 14.81 -30.09 9.80
N GLU A 75 14.15 -30.99 9.08
CA GLU A 75 14.80 -31.87 8.09
C GLU A 75 15.36 -31.14 6.88
N ASP A 76 14.91 -29.90 6.60
CA ASP A 76 15.33 -29.08 5.46
C ASP A 76 16.37 -28.03 5.86
N GLU A 77 16.65 -27.82 7.14
CA GLU A 77 17.61 -26.77 7.57
C GLU A 77 19.02 -26.94 6.95
N HIS A 78 19.45 -28.17 6.71
CA HIS A 78 20.72 -28.45 6.07
C HIS A 78 20.82 -27.96 4.62
N LEU A 79 19.69 -27.69 3.96
CA LEU A 79 19.61 -27.19 2.58
C LEU A 79 19.79 -25.67 2.50
N LEU A 80 19.72 -24.93 3.61
CA LEU A 80 19.83 -23.48 3.63
C LEU A 80 21.12 -22.96 3.01
N LYS A 81 22.23 -23.68 3.16
CA LYS A 81 23.55 -23.32 2.56
C LYS A 81 23.55 -23.24 1.04
N ASP A 82 22.61 -23.91 0.37
CA ASP A 82 22.43 -23.92 -1.08
C ASP A 82 21.21 -23.11 -1.52
N ALA A 83 20.45 -22.55 -0.57
CA ALA A 83 19.20 -21.86 -0.81
C ALA A 83 19.39 -20.40 -1.26
N THR A 84 18.38 -19.90 -1.96
CA THR A 84 18.17 -18.48 -2.24
C THR A 84 17.01 -17.96 -1.39
N ILE A 85 17.20 -16.88 -0.66
CA ILE A 85 16.10 -16.13 -0.04
C ILE A 85 15.68 -14.98 -0.95
N TYR A 86 14.37 -14.86 -1.21
CA TYR A 86 13.72 -13.75 -1.90
C TYR A 86 13.00 -12.91 -0.85
N VAL A 87 13.13 -11.60 -0.94
CA VAL A 87 12.44 -10.66 -0.04
C VAL A 87 11.99 -9.42 -0.81
N SER A 88 10.73 -9.02 -0.62
CA SER A 88 10.13 -7.94 -1.42
C SER A 88 10.64 -6.54 -1.06
N LEU A 89 11.30 -6.37 0.09
CA LEU A 89 11.90 -5.12 0.55
C LEU A 89 13.27 -5.42 1.17
N GLU A 90 14.19 -4.48 1.13
CA GLU A 90 15.52 -4.58 1.73
C GLU A 90 15.46 -5.08 3.18
N PRO A 91 16.24 -6.13 3.55
CA PRO A 91 16.34 -6.61 4.92
C PRO A 91 16.84 -5.53 5.86
N CYS A 92 16.18 -5.33 6.99
CA CYS A 92 16.56 -4.30 7.96
C CYS A 92 17.99 -4.52 8.52
N ALA A 93 18.70 -3.41 8.75
CA ALA A 93 20.10 -3.36 9.24
C ALA A 93 20.24 -2.70 10.61
N HIS A 94 19.14 -2.30 11.26
CA HIS A 94 19.17 -1.63 12.56
C HIS A 94 18.62 -2.52 13.66
N TYR A 95 19.20 -2.43 14.84
CA TYR A 95 18.69 -3.07 16.04
C TYR A 95 17.43 -2.33 16.51
N GLY A 96 16.33 -3.06 16.52
CA GLY A 96 15.08 -2.61 17.09
C GLY A 96 14.72 -3.43 18.33
N LYS A 97 13.50 -3.91 18.42
CA LYS A 97 13.08 -4.88 19.44
C LYS A 97 13.66 -6.28 19.20
N THR A 98 14.05 -6.56 17.97
CA THR A 98 14.68 -7.81 17.52
C THR A 98 15.99 -7.51 16.77
N PRO A 99 16.94 -8.48 16.70
CA PRO A 99 18.12 -8.35 15.85
C PRO A 99 17.75 -8.10 14.39
N PRO A 100 18.62 -7.42 13.61
CA PRO A 100 18.38 -7.13 12.20
C PRO A 100 18.17 -8.40 11.35
N CYS A 101 17.34 -8.29 10.31
CA CYS A 101 17.11 -9.40 9.38
C CYS A 101 18.37 -9.72 8.54
N CYS A 102 19.23 -8.73 8.25
CA CYS A 102 20.50 -9.00 7.57
C CYS A 102 21.38 -9.96 8.39
N ASP A 103 21.46 -9.78 9.73
CA ASP A 103 22.22 -10.67 10.61
C ASP A 103 21.64 -12.09 10.65
N LEU A 104 20.30 -12.21 10.62
CA LEU A 104 19.61 -13.49 10.55
C LEU A 104 19.95 -14.23 9.25
N ILE A 105 19.88 -13.54 8.10
CA ILE A 105 20.21 -14.08 6.77
C ILE A 105 21.65 -14.61 6.75
N ILE A 106 22.60 -13.83 7.27
CA ILE A 106 24.03 -14.22 7.37
C ILE A 106 24.18 -15.43 8.26
N ARG A 107 23.61 -15.43 9.46
CA ARG A 107 23.70 -16.54 10.41
C ARG A 107 23.10 -17.84 9.85
N LYS A 108 22.03 -17.76 9.07
CA LYS A 108 21.39 -18.91 8.41
C LYS A 108 22.18 -19.42 7.20
N GLY A 109 23.15 -18.65 6.70
CA GLY A 109 24.14 -19.06 5.72
C GLY A 109 23.58 -19.40 4.35
N VAL A 110 22.54 -18.67 3.89
CA VAL A 110 21.99 -18.87 2.55
C VAL A 110 23.01 -18.46 1.48
N LYS A 111 22.97 -19.11 0.33
CA LYS A 111 23.90 -18.88 -0.77
C LYS A 111 23.66 -17.54 -1.47
N ARG A 112 22.39 -17.12 -1.60
CA ARG A 112 21.98 -15.94 -2.37
C ARG A 112 20.79 -15.25 -1.71
N CYS A 113 20.76 -13.91 -1.80
CA CYS A 113 19.64 -13.07 -1.40
C CYS A 113 19.16 -12.24 -2.59
N VAL A 114 17.84 -12.28 -2.88
CA VAL A 114 17.21 -11.52 -3.95
C VAL A 114 16.23 -10.53 -3.34
N VAL A 115 16.47 -9.24 -3.59
CA VAL A 115 15.73 -8.12 -3.00
C VAL A 115 14.87 -7.44 -4.07
N GLY A 116 13.59 -7.23 -3.78
CA GLY A 116 12.67 -6.56 -4.68
C GLY A 116 12.99 -5.08 -4.83
N CYS A 117 13.01 -4.32 -3.76
CA CYS A 117 13.38 -2.90 -3.78
C CYS A 117 14.13 -2.48 -2.52
N VAL A 118 14.86 -1.37 -2.62
CA VAL A 118 15.58 -0.75 -1.49
C VAL A 118 14.59 -0.06 -0.56
N ASP A 119 14.85 -0.08 0.76
CA ASP A 119 14.05 0.62 1.75
C ASP A 119 14.29 2.15 1.66
N PRO A 120 13.26 3.00 1.54
CA PRO A 120 13.41 4.45 1.47
C PRO A 120 13.80 5.09 2.81
N PHE A 121 13.70 4.34 3.90
CA PHE A 121 14.00 4.86 5.22
C PHE A 121 15.51 5.08 5.37
N ALA A 122 15.93 6.33 5.58
CA ALA A 122 17.35 6.76 5.54
C ALA A 122 18.31 5.96 6.47
N LYS A 123 17.78 5.35 7.55
CA LYS A 123 18.56 4.51 8.45
C LYS A 123 18.85 3.12 7.91
N VAL A 124 18.13 2.69 6.89
CA VAL A 124 18.25 1.35 6.27
C VAL A 124 18.90 1.45 4.90
N GLN A 125 18.49 2.39 4.10
CA GLN A 125 18.77 2.60 2.67
C GLN A 125 20.11 2.03 2.17
N GLY A 126 20.09 0.81 1.62
CA GLY A 126 21.25 0.11 1.07
C GLY A 126 22.17 -0.57 2.11
N ARG A 127 22.00 -0.32 3.41
CA ARG A 127 22.89 -0.85 4.45
C ARG A 127 22.72 -2.36 4.65
N GLY A 128 21.49 -2.86 4.66
CA GLY A 128 21.21 -4.28 4.80
C GLY A 128 21.80 -5.09 3.65
N ILE A 129 21.63 -4.58 2.43
CA ILE A 129 22.20 -5.16 1.20
C ILE A 129 23.74 -5.18 1.29
N GLN A 130 24.36 -4.07 1.74
CA GLN A 130 25.80 -3.98 1.87
C GLN A 130 26.36 -4.99 2.88
N ILE A 131 25.76 -5.07 4.08
CA ILE A 131 26.18 -6.01 5.15
C ILE A 131 26.10 -7.46 4.65
N ILE A 132 25.04 -7.83 3.94
CA ILE A 132 24.86 -9.19 3.38
C ILE A 132 25.95 -9.48 2.34
N ARG A 133 26.28 -8.52 1.45
CA ARG A 133 27.36 -8.66 0.46
C ARG A 133 28.75 -8.79 1.10
N GLU A 134 29.04 -8.00 2.13
CA GLU A 134 30.31 -8.03 2.86
C GLU A 134 30.50 -9.38 3.59
N ALA A 135 29.43 -10.06 3.96
CA ALA A 135 29.45 -11.41 4.51
C ALA A 135 29.66 -12.52 3.44
N GLY A 136 29.82 -12.16 2.17
CA GLY A 136 30.10 -13.10 1.07
C GLY A 136 28.86 -13.74 0.44
N ILE A 137 27.65 -13.27 0.77
CA ILE A 137 26.40 -13.75 0.15
C ILE A 137 26.17 -12.98 -1.15
N GLU A 138 25.83 -13.71 -2.22
CA GLU A 138 25.45 -13.08 -3.50
C GLU A 138 24.14 -12.31 -3.34
N VAL A 139 24.11 -11.00 -3.76
CA VAL A 139 22.89 -10.18 -3.63
C VAL A 139 22.48 -9.59 -4.99
N THR A 140 21.28 -9.96 -5.44
CA THR A 140 20.59 -9.34 -6.59
C THR A 140 19.53 -8.37 -6.07
N VAL A 141 19.42 -7.17 -6.68
CA VAL A 141 18.49 -6.12 -6.26
C VAL A 141 17.67 -5.63 -7.45
N GLY A 142 16.42 -5.23 -7.23
CA GLY A 142 15.56 -4.61 -8.24
C GLY A 142 14.66 -5.58 -8.99
N VAL A 143 14.46 -6.79 -8.47
CA VAL A 143 13.56 -7.76 -9.10
C VAL A 143 12.10 -7.38 -8.83
N LEU A 144 11.35 -7.06 -9.89
CA LEU A 144 10.00 -6.47 -9.82
C LEU A 144 9.95 -5.21 -8.92
N GLU A 145 10.95 -4.36 -9.06
CA GLU A 145 11.12 -3.19 -8.19
C GLU A 145 9.89 -2.29 -8.16
N LYS A 146 9.31 -2.01 -9.33
CA LYS A 146 8.12 -1.16 -9.46
C LYS A 146 6.92 -1.74 -8.71
N GLU A 147 6.70 -3.04 -8.82
CA GLU A 147 5.63 -3.76 -8.14
C GLU A 147 5.84 -3.78 -6.62
N CYS A 148 7.08 -3.95 -6.17
CA CYS A 148 7.46 -3.91 -4.75
C CYS A 148 7.24 -2.51 -4.15
N GLN A 149 7.65 -1.46 -4.86
CA GLN A 149 7.41 -0.07 -4.49
C GLN A 149 5.91 0.25 -4.48
N GLN A 150 5.18 -0.20 -5.51
CA GLN A 150 3.73 0.00 -5.61
C GLN A 150 2.96 -0.64 -4.45
N LEU A 151 3.37 -1.82 -4.00
CA LEU A 151 2.78 -2.48 -2.84
C LEU A 151 2.86 -1.60 -1.59
N ASN A 152 3.99 -0.96 -1.38
CA ASN A 152 4.29 -0.13 -0.22
C ASN A 152 4.25 1.38 -0.50
N LYS A 153 3.51 1.84 -1.54
CA LYS A 153 3.46 3.24 -1.96
C LYS A 153 3.15 4.23 -0.83
N ARG A 154 2.30 3.83 0.13
CA ARG A 154 1.92 4.66 1.30
C ARG A 154 3.12 4.85 2.24
N PHE A 155 3.83 3.75 2.54
CA PHE A 155 5.04 3.76 3.33
C PHE A 155 6.16 4.59 2.66
N PHE A 156 6.38 4.38 1.35
CA PHE A 156 7.37 5.15 0.58
C PHE A 156 7.05 6.64 0.57
N THR A 157 5.82 7.04 0.24
CA THR A 157 5.40 8.45 0.24
C THR A 157 5.63 9.10 1.60
N TYR A 158 5.25 8.42 2.69
CA TYR A 158 5.39 8.94 4.03
C TYR A 158 6.86 9.21 4.39
N HIS A 159 7.74 8.25 4.12
CA HIS A 159 9.16 8.38 4.48
C HIS A 159 9.96 9.30 3.56
N GLN A 160 9.60 9.40 2.29
CA GLN A 160 10.27 10.25 1.32
C GLN A 160 9.79 11.70 1.33
N HIS A 161 8.47 11.90 1.51
CA HIS A 161 7.85 13.23 1.39
C HIS A 161 7.34 13.80 2.71
N HIS A 162 7.48 13.07 3.83
CA HIS A 162 7.04 13.48 5.18
C HIS A 162 5.57 13.90 5.22
N ARG A 163 4.73 13.25 4.44
CA ARG A 163 3.29 13.42 4.37
C ARG A 163 2.58 12.09 4.08
N PRO A 164 1.29 11.94 4.42
CA PRO A 164 0.55 10.76 4.02
C PRO A 164 0.41 10.67 2.50
N TYR A 165 0.24 9.45 1.99
CA TYR A 165 -0.25 9.17 0.66
C TYR A 165 -1.73 9.56 0.57
N ILE A 166 -2.11 10.42 -0.38
CA ILE A 166 -3.45 11.01 -0.46
C ILE A 166 -4.21 10.45 -1.66
N LEU A 167 -5.33 9.78 -1.37
CA LEU A 167 -6.33 9.38 -2.37
C LEU A 167 -7.50 10.36 -2.34
N LEU A 168 -7.82 10.95 -3.48
CA LEU A 168 -9.07 11.67 -3.70
C LEU A 168 -10.09 10.70 -4.32
N LYS A 169 -11.27 10.57 -3.72
CA LYS A 169 -12.31 9.65 -4.22
C LYS A 169 -13.67 10.32 -4.26
N TRP A 170 -14.36 10.16 -5.39
CA TRP A 170 -15.77 10.53 -5.50
C TRP A 170 -16.55 9.61 -6.44
N ALA A 171 -17.86 9.70 -6.39
CA ALA A 171 -18.77 9.11 -7.39
C ALA A 171 -19.50 10.23 -8.13
N GLN A 172 -19.81 10.01 -9.42
CA GLN A 172 -20.50 10.98 -10.26
C GLN A 172 -21.46 10.30 -11.23
N THR A 173 -22.40 11.06 -11.76
CA THR A 173 -23.27 10.66 -12.88
C THR A 173 -22.49 10.59 -14.19
N ALA A 174 -23.07 9.97 -15.23
CA ALA A 174 -22.49 9.93 -16.58
C ALA A 174 -22.26 11.32 -17.17
N ASN A 175 -23.09 12.30 -16.81
CA ASN A 175 -22.97 13.70 -17.24
C ASN A 175 -22.25 14.61 -16.21
N GLY A 176 -21.51 14.01 -15.24
CA GLY A 176 -20.52 14.73 -14.43
C GLY A 176 -21.05 15.48 -13.22
N PHE A 177 -22.16 15.04 -12.59
CA PHE A 177 -22.68 15.62 -11.36
C PHE A 177 -22.49 14.67 -10.17
N ILE A 178 -22.29 15.21 -8.97
CA ILE A 178 -22.15 14.43 -7.73
C ILE A 178 -23.44 14.40 -6.88
N ASP A 179 -24.41 15.25 -7.20
CA ASP A 179 -25.74 15.29 -6.60
C ASP A 179 -26.81 15.66 -7.65
N ASP A 180 -28.09 15.64 -7.28
CA ASP A 180 -29.20 16.14 -8.07
C ASP A 180 -29.76 17.40 -7.39
N HIS A 181 -29.40 18.61 -7.90
CA HIS A 181 -29.82 19.89 -7.33
C HIS A 181 -29.64 19.96 -5.80
N GLY A 182 -28.51 19.42 -5.30
CA GLY A 182 -28.19 19.36 -3.88
C GLY A 182 -28.83 18.19 -3.13
N GLN A 183 -29.57 17.32 -3.78
CA GLN A 183 -30.10 16.09 -3.21
C GLN A 183 -29.09 14.94 -3.39
N ALA A 184 -28.93 14.11 -2.35
CA ALA A 184 -28.04 12.97 -2.41
C ALA A 184 -28.49 11.93 -3.46
N LEU A 185 -27.56 11.44 -4.27
CA LEU A 185 -27.80 10.41 -5.28
C LEU A 185 -27.16 9.08 -4.87
N ALA A 186 -27.91 7.99 -5.01
CA ALA A 186 -27.36 6.65 -4.95
C ALA A 186 -26.62 6.32 -6.26
N LEU A 187 -25.36 6.71 -6.35
CA LEU A 187 -24.50 6.53 -7.52
C LEU A 187 -23.79 5.16 -7.50
N SER A 188 -23.33 4.73 -6.33
CA SER A 188 -22.69 3.43 -6.16
C SER A 188 -23.72 2.30 -6.06
N THR A 189 -23.42 1.17 -6.68
CA THR A 189 -24.18 -0.08 -6.52
C THR A 189 -23.83 -0.74 -5.17
N PRO A 190 -24.57 -1.75 -4.70
CA PRO A 190 -24.21 -2.49 -3.51
C PRO A 190 -22.79 -3.07 -3.58
N TYR A 191 -22.38 -3.59 -4.73
CA TYR A 191 -21.05 -4.17 -4.91
C TYR A 191 -19.94 -3.10 -4.91
N THR A 192 -20.12 -1.99 -5.65
CA THR A 192 -19.10 -0.92 -5.65
C THR A 192 -19.02 -0.22 -4.30
N LYS A 193 -20.11 -0.16 -3.53
CA LYS A 193 -20.14 0.32 -2.15
C LYS A 193 -19.33 -0.57 -1.21
N MET A 194 -19.45 -1.88 -1.32
CA MET A 194 -18.61 -2.84 -0.60
C MET A 194 -17.11 -2.62 -0.93
N LEU A 195 -16.75 -2.35 -2.19
CA LEU A 195 -15.38 -2.02 -2.59
C LEU A 195 -14.89 -0.71 -1.96
N VAL A 196 -15.75 0.28 -1.76
CA VAL A 196 -15.41 1.50 -1.01
C VAL A 196 -15.13 1.18 0.46
N HIS A 197 -15.91 0.32 1.10
CA HIS A 197 -15.65 -0.14 2.47
C HIS A 197 -14.32 -0.90 2.59
N LYS A 198 -14.01 -1.76 1.60
CA LYS A 198 -12.68 -2.37 1.48
C LYS A 198 -11.58 -1.32 1.42
N LEU A 199 -11.76 -0.33 0.55
CA LEU A 199 -10.78 0.74 0.38
C LEU A 199 -10.57 1.53 1.68
N ARG A 200 -11.64 1.88 2.41
CA ARG A 200 -11.55 2.54 3.72
C ARG A 200 -10.74 1.72 4.73
N SER A 201 -10.88 0.40 4.75
CA SER A 201 -10.11 -0.48 5.64
C SER A 201 -8.59 -0.45 5.36
N GLU A 202 -8.21 -0.01 4.18
CA GLU A 202 -6.80 0.06 3.75
C GLU A 202 -6.14 1.41 4.08
N TYR A 203 -6.91 2.45 4.44
CA TYR A 203 -6.41 3.78 4.76
C TYR A 203 -6.40 4.04 6.27
N ASP A 204 -5.43 4.87 6.72
CA ASP A 204 -5.29 5.20 8.15
C ASP A 204 -6.28 6.28 8.58
N ALA A 205 -6.59 7.21 7.67
CA ALA A 205 -7.53 8.29 7.92
C ALA A 205 -8.44 8.54 6.72
N ILE A 206 -9.63 9.08 7.01
CA ILE A 206 -10.61 9.57 6.03
C ILE A 206 -11.00 11.01 6.36
N LEU A 207 -11.01 11.86 5.33
CA LEU A 207 -11.31 13.28 5.47
C LEU A 207 -12.54 13.67 4.64
N VAL A 208 -13.42 14.46 5.25
CA VAL A 208 -14.53 15.14 4.58
C VAL A 208 -14.54 16.63 4.90
N GLY A 209 -15.14 17.43 4.05
CA GLY A 209 -15.39 18.85 4.33
C GLY A 209 -16.55 19.02 5.32
N ARG A 210 -16.51 20.11 6.11
CA ARG A 210 -17.51 20.44 7.11
C ARG A 210 -18.94 20.45 6.55
N VAL A 211 -19.15 21.06 5.39
CA VAL A 211 -20.49 21.13 4.77
C VAL A 211 -21.05 19.74 4.44
N THR A 212 -20.22 18.84 3.93
CA THR A 212 -20.63 17.44 3.67
C THR A 212 -20.94 16.73 4.98
N ASP A 213 -20.15 16.98 6.00
CA ASP A 213 -20.34 16.41 7.34
C ASP A 213 -21.67 16.84 7.98
N GLU A 214 -21.95 18.13 7.96
CA GLU A 214 -23.17 18.72 8.52
C GLU A 214 -24.46 18.35 7.76
N ARG A 215 -24.35 18.13 6.43
CA ARG A 215 -25.52 17.82 5.58
C ARG A 215 -25.85 16.33 5.55
N GLU A 216 -24.83 15.50 5.46
CA GLU A 216 -25.02 14.07 5.15
C GLU A 216 -24.76 13.18 6.35
N HIS A 217 -24.09 13.70 7.39
CA HIS A 217 -23.67 12.93 8.58
C HIS A 217 -23.07 11.55 8.23
N PRO A 218 -22.12 11.50 7.27
CA PRO A 218 -21.65 10.22 6.73
C PRO A 218 -20.88 9.45 7.80
N GLN A 219 -21.19 8.17 7.97
CA GLN A 219 -20.52 7.33 8.97
C GLN A 219 -19.05 7.07 8.65
N LEU A 220 -18.67 6.97 7.37
CA LEU A 220 -17.31 6.79 6.86
C LEU A 220 -16.55 5.57 7.45
N ASN A 221 -17.27 4.59 7.94
CA ASN A 221 -16.77 3.38 8.57
C ASN A 221 -16.65 2.19 7.61
N VAL A 222 -16.18 1.04 8.13
CA VAL A 222 -15.94 -0.23 7.41
C VAL A 222 -16.99 -1.27 7.79
N ARG A 223 -18.29 -1.00 7.54
CA ARG A 223 -19.38 -1.92 7.93
C ARG A 223 -19.67 -3.05 6.92
N GLU A 224 -19.26 -2.88 5.66
CA GLU A 224 -19.50 -3.85 4.57
C GLU A 224 -18.22 -4.58 4.14
N TRP A 225 -17.15 -4.50 4.92
CA TRP A 225 -15.89 -5.20 4.72
C TRP A 225 -15.21 -5.50 6.05
N TYR A 226 -14.22 -6.41 6.01
CA TYR A 226 -13.37 -6.69 7.17
C TYR A 226 -12.25 -5.65 7.29
N GLY A 227 -11.96 -5.21 8.51
CA GLY A 227 -10.85 -4.30 8.80
C GLY A 227 -11.20 -3.25 9.86
N LYS A 228 -10.24 -2.38 10.14
CA LYS A 228 -10.40 -1.28 11.10
C LYS A 228 -11.00 -0.06 10.41
N ASP A 229 -11.79 0.70 11.16
CA ASP A 229 -12.26 2.01 10.72
C ASP A 229 -11.07 2.98 10.59
N PRO A 230 -11.02 3.80 9.52
CA PRO A 230 -10.06 4.88 9.43
C PRO A 230 -10.36 5.99 10.44
N VAL A 231 -9.34 6.73 10.87
CA VAL A 231 -9.52 7.92 11.71
C VAL A 231 -10.30 8.97 10.93
N ARG A 232 -11.47 9.38 11.45
CA ARG A 232 -12.32 10.38 10.80
C ARG A 232 -11.79 11.79 11.05
N ILE A 233 -11.64 12.58 9.99
CA ILE A 233 -11.19 13.97 10.01
C ILE A 233 -12.24 14.84 9.32
N VAL A 234 -12.66 15.93 9.96
CA VAL A 234 -13.54 16.94 9.35
C VAL A 234 -12.74 18.19 9.11
N LEU A 235 -12.64 18.61 7.83
CA LEU A 235 -11.96 19.86 7.46
C LEU A 235 -12.92 21.04 7.72
N GLY A 236 -12.61 21.89 8.70
CA GLY A 236 -13.41 23.05 9.07
C GLY A 236 -12.57 24.32 9.19
N LYS A 237 -13.23 25.50 9.20
CA LYS A 237 -12.58 26.73 9.66
C LYS A 237 -12.44 26.63 11.18
N ASN A 238 -11.25 26.85 11.72
CA ASN A 238 -11.07 27.06 13.14
C ASN A 238 -11.92 28.26 13.57
N THR A 239 -12.75 28.08 14.60
CA THR A 239 -13.64 29.10 15.16
C THR A 239 -12.90 30.27 15.81
N GLN A 240 -11.56 30.29 15.82
CA GLN A 240 -10.73 31.35 16.42
C GLN A 240 -9.95 32.21 15.43
N GLY A 241 -10.35 32.25 14.14
CA GLY A 241 -9.83 33.27 13.21
C GLY A 241 -8.35 33.15 12.82
N GLU A 242 -7.61 32.20 13.33
CA GLU A 242 -6.24 31.95 12.90
C GLU A 242 -6.24 31.07 11.64
N SER A 243 -5.84 31.68 10.56
CA SER A 243 -5.40 30.97 9.35
C SER A 243 -4.18 30.13 9.74
N SER A 244 -4.38 28.89 10.19
CA SER A 244 -3.27 28.00 10.49
C SER A 244 -2.64 27.48 9.19
N THR A 245 -1.88 28.36 8.55
CA THR A 245 -0.97 28.01 7.46
C THR A 245 0.25 27.21 7.95
N SER A 246 0.33 26.92 9.24
CA SER A 246 1.48 26.26 9.88
C SER A 246 1.19 24.92 10.54
N SER A 247 -0.05 24.41 10.51
CA SER A 247 -0.32 23.05 10.99
C SER A 247 -0.60 22.15 9.78
N PRO A 248 0.16 21.08 9.56
CA PRO A 248 -0.18 20.12 8.52
C PRO A 248 -1.63 19.64 8.75
N LEU A 249 -2.39 19.41 7.66
CA LEU A 249 -3.78 18.91 7.70
C LEU A 249 -3.97 17.69 8.61
N TRP A 250 -2.89 17.00 8.91
CA TRP A 250 -2.80 15.83 9.78
C TRP A 250 -2.30 16.14 11.22
N GLY A 251 -1.91 17.38 11.55
CA GLY A 251 -1.49 17.80 12.92
C GLY A 251 -0.38 16.91 13.51
N ASN A 252 -0.29 16.84 14.85
CA ASN A 252 0.64 15.95 15.57
C ASN A 252 0.21 14.47 15.57
N ARG A 253 -0.47 14.00 14.53
CA ARG A 253 -0.87 12.59 14.39
C ARG A 253 0.27 11.80 13.77
N GLU A 254 1.31 11.59 14.55
CA GLU A 254 2.44 10.74 14.17
C GLU A 254 1.94 9.35 13.71
N GLY A 255 2.47 8.89 12.57
CA GLY A 255 2.19 7.55 12.06
C GLY A 255 1.07 7.41 11.04
N LEU A 256 0.34 8.47 10.66
CA LEU A 256 -0.63 8.39 9.56
C LEU A 256 0.10 8.38 8.20
N GLN A 257 0.16 7.23 7.57
CA GLN A 257 0.84 7.05 6.28
C GLN A 257 -0.09 7.23 5.08
N SER A 258 -1.42 7.21 5.30
CA SER A 258 -2.40 7.30 4.22
C SER A 258 -3.65 8.05 4.62
N LEU A 259 -4.15 8.87 3.68
CA LEU A 259 -5.35 9.68 3.81
C LEU A 259 -6.26 9.47 2.59
N MET A 260 -7.52 9.15 2.84
CA MET A 260 -8.57 9.13 1.82
C MET A 260 -9.45 10.37 1.98
N VAL A 261 -9.63 11.14 0.92
CA VAL A 261 -10.51 12.33 0.91
C VAL A 261 -11.79 11.96 0.18
N GLU A 262 -12.90 11.87 0.92
CA GLU A 262 -14.25 11.67 0.42
C GLU A 262 -15.11 12.92 0.71
N GLY A 263 -14.68 14.07 0.23
CA GLY A 263 -15.36 15.33 0.50
C GLY A 263 -16.31 15.74 -0.62
N GLY A 264 -17.07 16.81 -0.36
CA GLY A 264 -17.80 17.53 -1.39
C GLY A 264 -16.84 18.18 -2.40
N ARG A 265 -17.38 18.67 -3.50
CA ARG A 265 -16.63 19.28 -4.62
C ARG A 265 -15.54 20.25 -4.16
N GLN A 266 -15.87 21.19 -3.27
CA GLN A 266 -14.93 22.23 -2.84
C GLN A 266 -13.69 21.64 -2.15
N THR A 267 -13.87 20.67 -1.26
CA THR A 267 -12.76 20.00 -0.57
C THR A 267 -11.88 19.27 -1.57
N LEU A 268 -12.46 18.43 -2.42
CA LEU A 268 -11.71 17.67 -3.43
C LEU A 268 -10.97 18.62 -4.38
N GLN A 269 -11.63 19.68 -4.87
CA GLN A 269 -11.01 20.66 -5.77
C GLN A 269 -9.85 21.39 -5.09
N SER A 270 -9.97 21.77 -3.81
CA SER A 270 -8.88 22.44 -3.09
C SER A 270 -7.63 21.57 -2.96
N PHE A 271 -7.79 20.24 -2.78
CA PHE A 271 -6.67 19.30 -2.79
C PHE A 271 -6.05 19.18 -4.20
N ILE A 272 -6.88 19.16 -5.24
CA ILE A 272 -6.41 19.12 -6.64
C ILE A 272 -5.61 20.39 -6.95
N ASP A 273 -6.16 21.55 -6.66
CA ASP A 273 -5.56 22.86 -6.96
C ASP A 273 -4.25 23.09 -6.19
N ALA A 274 -4.18 22.57 -4.95
CA ALA A 274 -2.97 22.60 -4.13
C ALA A 274 -1.93 21.53 -4.53
N GLY A 275 -2.26 20.62 -5.47
CA GLY A 275 -1.39 19.51 -5.83
C GLY A 275 -1.18 18.48 -4.69
N LEU A 276 -2.04 18.49 -3.67
CA LEU A 276 -1.97 17.60 -2.50
C LEU A 276 -2.75 16.30 -2.75
N TRP A 277 -2.26 15.49 -3.65
CA TRP A 277 -2.81 14.18 -3.98
C TRP A 277 -1.76 13.30 -4.67
N ASP A 278 -1.92 11.98 -4.58
CA ASP A 278 -1.09 10.97 -5.22
C ASP A 278 -1.93 10.09 -6.16
N GLU A 279 -3.21 9.88 -5.83
CA GLU A 279 -4.13 9.08 -6.62
C GLU A 279 -5.52 9.72 -6.62
N ILE A 280 -6.21 9.65 -7.75
CA ILE A 280 -7.61 10.04 -7.90
C ILE A 280 -8.40 8.81 -8.36
N ARG A 281 -9.49 8.47 -7.67
CA ARG A 281 -10.40 7.38 -8.02
C ARG A 281 -11.81 7.92 -8.24
N ILE A 282 -12.32 7.75 -9.44
CA ILE A 282 -13.65 8.21 -9.84
C ILE A 282 -14.53 7.00 -10.17
N GLU A 283 -15.69 6.93 -9.54
CA GLU A 283 -16.74 6.01 -9.91
C GLU A 283 -17.79 6.78 -10.73
N THR A 284 -18.05 6.36 -11.97
CA THR A 284 -19.05 6.95 -12.85
C THR A 284 -20.22 6.00 -13.01
N SER A 285 -21.39 6.41 -12.52
CA SER A 285 -22.65 5.70 -12.69
C SER A 285 -23.24 6.02 -14.08
N PRO A 286 -23.98 5.09 -14.72
CA PRO A 286 -24.69 5.38 -15.97
C PRO A 286 -25.87 6.36 -15.82
N LYS A 287 -26.26 6.71 -14.59
CA LYS A 287 -27.32 7.68 -14.31
C LYS A 287 -26.96 9.06 -14.84
N THR A 288 -27.98 9.82 -15.24
CA THR A 288 -27.87 11.24 -15.59
C THR A 288 -28.89 12.06 -14.80
N VAL A 289 -28.61 13.33 -14.57
CA VAL A 289 -29.48 14.31 -13.94
C VAL A 289 -29.58 15.57 -14.79
N THR A 290 -30.61 16.39 -14.57
CA THR A 290 -30.79 17.63 -15.32
C THR A 290 -29.91 18.79 -14.84
N GLY A 291 -29.32 18.66 -13.63
CA GLY A 291 -28.44 19.64 -13.01
C GLY A 291 -27.99 19.18 -11.61
N GLY A 292 -27.19 20.01 -10.95
CA GLY A 292 -26.67 19.72 -9.62
C GLY A 292 -25.25 20.25 -9.42
N THR A 293 -24.58 19.78 -8.40
CA THR A 293 -23.18 20.10 -8.15
C THR A 293 -22.29 19.34 -9.14
N SER A 294 -21.57 20.05 -10.02
CA SER A 294 -20.63 19.41 -10.93
C SER A 294 -19.48 18.74 -10.19
N ALA A 295 -19.00 17.62 -10.71
CA ALA A 295 -17.81 16.92 -10.17
C ALA A 295 -16.56 17.83 -10.17
N PRO A 296 -15.54 17.50 -9.34
CA PRO A 296 -14.24 18.15 -9.40
C PRO A 296 -13.61 18.07 -10.80
N GLN A 297 -12.87 19.09 -11.19
CA GLN A 297 -12.13 19.12 -12.44
C GLN A 297 -10.80 18.39 -12.28
N LEU A 298 -10.52 17.46 -13.17
CA LEU A 298 -9.23 16.77 -13.19
C LEU A 298 -8.11 17.72 -13.62
N PRO A 299 -6.90 17.53 -13.09
CA PRO A 299 -5.71 18.25 -13.55
C PRO A 299 -5.44 18.01 -15.03
N VAL A 300 -4.95 19.04 -15.73
CA VAL A 300 -4.54 18.89 -17.13
C VAL A 300 -3.35 17.93 -17.22
N GLY A 301 -3.40 17.01 -18.20
CA GLY A 301 -2.30 16.07 -18.45
C GLY A 301 -2.21 14.87 -17.50
N ILE A 302 -3.19 14.71 -16.61
CA ILE A 302 -3.24 13.53 -15.73
C ILE A 302 -3.37 12.24 -16.54
N GLN A 303 -2.64 11.20 -16.15
CA GLN A 303 -2.64 9.93 -16.84
C GLN A 303 -3.63 8.93 -16.23
N LEU A 304 -4.49 8.37 -17.06
CA LEU A 304 -5.33 7.24 -16.69
C LEU A 304 -4.44 5.99 -16.50
N GLN A 305 -4.45 5.45 -15.29
CA GLN A 305 -3.69 4.24 -14.96
C GLN A 305 -4.53 2.97 -15.11
N GLN A 306 -5.81 3.07 -14.78
CA GLN A 306 -6.71 1.93 -14.81
C GLN A 306 -8.15 2.37 -15.06
N GLU A 307 -8.85 1.60 -15.89
CA GLU A 307 -10.29 1.67 -16.06
C GLU A 307 -10.89 0.29 -15.85
N GLN A 308 -11.96 0.21 -15.08
CA GLN A 308 -12.67 -1.03 -14.78
C GLN A 308 -14.17 -0.83 -14.92
N PHE A 309 -14.83 -1.75 -15.60
CA PHE A 309 -16.28 -1.84 -15.58
C PHE A 309 -16.71 -2.77 -14.44
N VAL A 310 -17.46 -2.26 -13.49
CA VAL A 310 -17.81 -2.96 -12.24
C VAL A 310 -19.29 -2.75 -11.93
N ASP A 311 -20.07 -3.80 -12.03
CA ASP A 311 -21.47 -3.83 -11.66
C ASP A 311 -22.30 -2.65 -12.26
N GLY A 312 -22.10 -2.37 -13.56
CA GLY A 312 -22.76 -1.29 -14.27
C GLY A 312 -22.10 0.09 -14.17
N ASN A 313 -21.15 0.29 -13.27
CA ASN A 313 -20.39 1.52 -13.13
C ASN A 313 -19.01 1.41 -13.74
N ILE A 314 -18.41 2.55 -14.12
CA ILE A 314 -17.01 2.64 -14.56
C ILE A 314 -16.19 3.25 -13.43
N ILE A 315 -15.12 2.55 -13.05
CA ILE A 315 -14.16 3.04 -12.06
C ILE A 315 -12.85 3.38 -12.75
N ARG A 316 -12.45 4.66 -12.68
CA ARG A 316 -11.20 5.18 -13.22
C ARG A 316 -10.25 5.56 -12.12
N THR A 317 -8.99 5.14 -12.26
CA THR A 317 -7.91 5.48 -11.34
C THR A 317 -6.83 6.24 -12.10
N TYR A 318 -6.44 7.40 -11.57
CA TYR A 318 -5.41 8.27 -12.09
C TYR A 318 -4.30 8.43 -11.06
N ARG A 319 -3.07 8.66 -11.51
CA ARG A 319 -1.91 8.95 -10.65
C ARG A 319 -1.10 10.12 -11.17
N LYS A 320 -0.38 10.72 -10.27
CA LYS A 320 0.57 11.80 -10.55
C LYS A 320 1.81 11.28 -11.24
#